data_5e43d14a97d11177c422628fe74ccbf6
#
_entry.id   5e43d14a97d11177c422628fe74ccbf6
#
_cell.length_a   1.000
_cell.length_b   1.000
_cell.length_c   1.000
_cell.angle_alpha   90.00
_cell.angle_beta   90.00
_cell.angle_gamma   90.00
#
_symmetry.space_group_name_H-M   'P 1'
#
loop_
_entity.id
_entity.type
_entity.pdbx_description
1 polymer ?
#
loop_
_entity_poly.entity_id
_entity_poly.type
_entity_poly.pdbx_seq_one_letter_code
_entity_poly.pdbx_strand_id
1 'polypeptide(L)'
;MKKLLVLCAMVCAMFACSAPVENGYTVDVQFAGDMSQLKSDTVILSNMSRNSDELIEHKAVLADGKVSFHGDSIPTPQVFYVAVNDGKRDVRYSSVFVEKGKTAVKITLVADAHPVVDVKGGRYQTVSDSLKNIHKELNESVKMDSLLMVYSSKDATAEQKARIEAVHDSISNIVEEAVNNYIKAHPASLFALQATLTEIESLDIAEAEARVAAFKANPEFAGNRNVEKIESVLAIIKSLQPGMQAPDFVLNDVNGKPVKFSDFYKKNKVTMVDFWASWCGPCRRFNPTLVEIHKEFKKKGFDIIGVSLDRDKDSWVKAIKNDNLKWEHVSDLAYWDCEVAKLYHVRFIPQSIFVDQNGIIIKRQPSEEEIVELLKANL
;
A
#
# COMPACT_ATOMS: atom_id res chain seq x y z
N MET A 1 -71.95 -25.81 24.43
CA MET A 1 -70.91 -25.89 25.47
C MET A 1 -69.74 -26.64 24.85
N LYS A 2 -68.68 -26.02 24.50
CA LYS A 2 -67.30 -26.42 24.54
C LYS A 2 -66.49 -25.38 23.79
N LYS A 3 -65.72 -24.59 24.51
CA LYS A 3 -64.86 -23.54 24.04
C LYS A 3 -63.65 -24.14 23.30
N LEU A 4 -63.46 -23.73 22.01
CA LEU A 4 -62.27 -24.04 21.28
C LEU A 4 -61.27 -22.88 21.47
N LEU A 5 -60.25 -23.13 22.28
CA LEU A 5 -59.12 -22.23 22.45
C LEU A 5 -58.23 -22.30 21.19
N VAL A 6 -58.19 -21.23 20.41
CA VAL A 6 -57.19 -21.05 19.34
C VAL A 6 -55.95 -20.49 20.01
N LEU A 7 -54.91 -21.31 20.05
CA LEU A 7 -53.61 -20.93 20.53
C LEU A 7 -52.86 -20.23 19.38
N CYS A 8 -52.90 -18.88 19.38
CA CYS A 8 -52.04 -18.09 18.51
C CYS A 8 -50.63 -18.15 19.07
N ALA A 9 -49.80 -18.98 18.47
CA ALA A 9 -48.36 -18.92 18.73
C ALA A 9 -47.79 -17.66 18.04
N MET A 10 -47.64 -16.61 18.83
CA MET A 10 -46.79 -15.49 18.46
C MET A 10 -45.33 -15.98 18.45
N VAL A 11 -44.78 -16.16 17.27
CA VAL A 11 -43.34 -16.24 17.10
C VAL A 11 -42.81 -14.79 17.28
N CYS A 12 -42.51 -14.47 18.51
CA CYS A 12 -41.67 -13.30 18.79
C CYS A 12 -40.28 -13.59 18.21
N ALA A 13 -40.04 -13.05 17.04
CA ALA A 13 -38.66 -12.85 16.57
C ALA A 13 -37.97 -11.94 17.61
N MET A 14 -37.25 -12.56 18.51
CA MET A 14 -36.38 -11.84 19.42
C MET A 14 -35.25 -11.22 18.57
N PHE A 15 -35.45 -9.97 18.13
CA PHE A 15 -34.35 -9.10 17.90
C PHE A 15 -33.71 -8.89 19.28
N ALA A 16 -32.68 -9.66 19.56
CA ALA A 16 -31.83 -9.41 20.69
C ALA A 16 -31.14 -8.04 20.38
N CYS A 17 -31.74 -6.97 20.92
CA CYS A 17 -31.00 -5.73 21.17
C CYS A 17 -29.91 -6.13 22.19
N SER A 18 -28.77 -6.61 21.73
CA SER A 18 -27.60 -6.68 22.57
C SER A 18 -27.29 -5.25 23.02
N ALA A 19 -27.28 -5.03 24.34
CA ALA A 19 -26.80 -3.77 24.90
C ALA A 19 -25.43 -3.43 24.27
N PRO A 20 -25.12 -2.16 23.99
CA PRO A 20 -23.84 -1.80 23.43
C PRO A 20 -22.75 -2.32 24.37
N VAL A 21 -21.88 -3.18 23.86
CA VAL A 21 -20.72 -3.66 24.60
C VAL A 21 -19.82 -2.43 24.81
N GLU A 22 -19.52 -2.11 26.05
CA GLU A 22 -18.87 -0.85 26.47
C GLU A 22 -17.54 -0.57 25.74
N ASN A 23 -16.90 -1.61 25.21
CA ASN A 23 -15.64 -1.55 24.46
C ASN A 23 -15.70 -2.22 23.07
N GLY A 24 -16.88 -2.69 22.65
CA GLY A 24 -17.07 -3.43 21.41
C GLY A 24 -17.51 -2.59 20.23
N TYR A 25 -17.69 -3.25 19.09
CA TYR A 25 -18.23 -2.63 17.89
C TYR A 25 -19.34 -3.47 17.26
N THR A 26 -20.17 -2.78 16.48
CA THR A 26 -21.18 -3.42 15.61
C THR A 26 -21.05 -2.83 14.20
N VAL A 27 -21.03 -3.68 13.19
CA VAL A 27 -21.11 -3.27 11.79
C VAL A 27 -22.34 -3.90 11.16
N ASP A 28 -23.36 -3.08 10.90
CA ASP A 28 -24.58 -3.50 10.20
C ASP A 28 -24.39 -3.28 8.70
N VAL A 29 -24.51 -4.33 7.91
CA VAL A 29 -24.41 -4.29 6.46
C VAL A 29 -25.76 -4.60 5.83
N GLN A 30 -26.19 -3.76 4.91
CA GLN A 30 -27.41 -3.96 4.10
C GLN A 30 -27.07 -3.92 2.63
N PHE A 31 -27.40 -4.98 1.90
CA PHE A 31 -27.44 -4.98 0.45
C PHE A 31 -28.86 -4.68 -0.05
N ALA A 32 -28.95 -3.93 -1.12
CA ALA A 32 -30.20 -3.51 -1.76
C ALA A 32 -30.02 -3.39 -3.28
N GLY A 33 -31.11 -3.12 -4.02
CA GLY A 33 -31.08 -2.97 -5.47
C GLY A 33 -31.09 -4.30 -6.21
N ASP A 34 -30.30 -4.43 -7.26
CA ASP A 34 -30.28 -5.64 -8.10
C ASP A 34 -29.48 -6.78 -7.42
N MET A 35 -30.12 -7.50 -6.54
CA MET A 35 -29.52 -8.61 -5.78
C MET A 35 -29.05 -9.77 -6.67
N SER A 36 -29.43 -9.84 -7.95
CA SER A 36 -28.94 -10.88 -8.88
C SER A 36 -27.43 -10.76 -9.17
N GLN A 37 -26.84 -9.60 -8.92
CA GLN A 37 -25.41 -9.36 -9.04
C GLN A 37 -24.58 -9.89 -7.88
N LEU A 38 -25.22 -10.20 -6.76
CA LEU A 38 -24.54 -10.78 -5.61
C LEU A 38 -24.22 -12.25 -5.87
N LYS A 39 -22.96 -12.62 -5.88
CA LYS A 39 -22.49 -13.96 -6.24
C LYS A 39 -22.57 -14.98 -5.10
N SER A 40 -22.78 -14.51 -3.87
CA SER A 40 -22.94 -15.32 -2.66
C SER A 40 -23.73 -14.54 -1.63
N ASP A 41 -24.40 -15.24 -0.74
CA ASP A 41 -25.07 -14.68 0.43
C ASP A 41 -24.13 -14.52 1.64
N THR A 42 -22.93 -15.08 1.56
CA THR A 42 -21.94 -14.99 2.63
C THR A 42 -21.13 -13.70 2.53
N VAL A 43 -21.34 -12.81 3.48
CA VAL A 43 -20.60 -11.54 3.61
C VAL A 43 -19.43 -11.73 4.56
N ILE A 44 -18.33 -11.11 4.20
CA ILE A 44 -17.07 -11.10 4.96
C ILE A 44 -16.81 -9.68 5.43
N LEU A 45 -16.55 -9.53 6.72
CA LEU A 45 -16.01 -8.31 7.32
C LEU A 45 -14.59 -8.61 7.81
N SER A 46 -13.57 -8.00 7.22
CA SER A 46 -12.17 -8.33 7.53
C SER A 46 -11.28 -7.09 7.51
N ASN A 47 -10.31 -7.01 8.44
CA ASN A 47 -9.23 -6.03 8.38
C ASN A 47 -8.13 -6.41 7.37
N MET A 48 -8.27 -7.59 6.73
CA MET A 48 -7.37 -8.09 5.69
C MET A 48 -5.89 -8.09 6.09
N SER A 49 -5.58 -8.25 7.38
CA SER A 49 -4.21 -8.44 7.81
C SER A 49 -3.61 -9.69 7.18
N ARG A 50 -2.36 -9.60 6.70
CA ARG A 50 -1.63 -10.76 6.19
C ARG A 50 -1.02 -11.60 7.32
N ASN A 51 -0.92 -11.04 8.53
CA ASN A 51 -0.51 -11.75 9.71
C ASN A 51 -1.72 -12.43 10.33
N SER A 52 -1.69 -13.76 10.45
CA SER A 52 -2.80 -14.56 11.00
C SER A 52 -3.18 -14.15 12.42
N ASP A 53 -2.21 -13.73 13.24
CA ASP A 53 -2.43 -13.30 14.62
C ASP A 53 -3.12 -11.93 14.73
N GLU A 54 -3.17 -11.18 13.64
CA GLU A 54 -3.78 -9.85 13.54
C GLU A 54 -5.05 -9.85 12.72
N LEU A 55 -5.31 -10.95 12.01
CA LEU A 55 -6.47 -11.06 11.15
C LEU A 55 -7.73 -11.09 11.99
N ILE A 56 -8.56 -10.07 11.83
CA ILE A 56 -9.93 -10.05 12.31
C ILE A 56 -10.82 -10.29 11.10
N GLU A 57 -11.45 -11.45 11.06
CA GLU A 57 -12.34 -11.83 9.97
C GLU A 57 -13.62 -12.43 10.54
N HIS A 58 -14.76 -11.87 10.13
CA HIS A 58 -16.09 -12.36 10.43
C HIS A 58 -16.77 -12.76 9.13
N LYS A 59 -17.47 -13.90 9.16
CA LYS A 59 -18.30 -14.38 8.04
C LYS A 59 -19.71 -14.61 8.54
N ALA A 60 -20.69 -14.12 7.81
CA ALA A 60 -22.09 -14.35 8.13
C ALA A 60 -22.94 -14.33 6.86
N VAL A 61 -24.07 -15.05 6.90
CA VAL A 61 -25.01 -15.18 5.79
C VAL A 61 -26.03 -14.05 5.86
N LEU A 62 -26.35 -13.45 4.71
CA LEU A 62 -27.39 -12.46 4.57
C LEU A 62 -28.78 -13.05 4.89
N ALA A 63 -29.52 -12.37 5.74
CA ALA A 63 -30.94 -12.63 5.99
C ALA A 63 -31.72 -11.38 5.53
N ASP A 64 -32.59 -11.55 4.56
CA ASP A 64 -33.38 -10.44 3.96
C ASP A 64 -32.50 -9.25 3.52
N GLY A 65 -31.34 -9.55 2.91
CA GLY A 65 -30.38 -8.54 2.45
C GLY A 65 -29.58 -7.84 3.55
N LYS A 66 -29.61 -8.35 4.79
CA LYS A 66 -28.95 -7.74 5.95
C LYS A 66 -28.08 -8.72 6.72
N VAL A 67 -27.03 -8.21 7.33
CA VAL A 67 -26.17 -8.93 8.24
C VAL A 67 -25.57 -7.96 9.26
N SER A 68 -25.37 -8.43 10.51
CA SER A 68 -24.69 -7.66 11.56
C SER A 68 -23.47 -8.43 12.05
N PHE A 69 -22.36 -7.73 12.15
CA PHE A 69 -21.13 -8.23 12.73
C PHE A 69 -20.87 -7.57 14.07
N HIS A 70 -20.42 -8.34 15.04
CA HIS A 70 -20.14 -7.88 16.39
C HIS A 70 -18.73 -8.29 16.79
N GLY A 71 -18.03 -7.41 17.47
CA GLY A 71 -16.77 -7.70 18.13
C GLY A 71 -16.79 -7.18 19.56
N ASP A 72 -16.30 -8.00 20.49
CA ASP A 72 -16.36 -7.71 21.93
C ASP A 72 -15.42 -6.57 22.34
N SER A 73 -14.37 -6.33 21.54
CA SER A 73 -13.46 -5.22 21.74
C SER A 73 -12.81 -4.78 20.43
N ILE A 74 -12.50 -3.51 20.33
CA ILE A 74 -11.62 -2.93 19.35
C ILE A 74 -10.72 -1.94 20.08
N PRO A 75 -9.50 -2.36 20.47
CA PRO A 75 -8.62 -1.55 21.31
C PRO A 75 -8.24 -0.24 20.64
N THR A 76 -8.09 -0.28 19.31
CA THR A 76 -7.78 0.90 18.51
C THR A 76 -8.66 0.93 17.26
N PRO A 77 -9.02 2.11 16.73
CA PRO A 77 -9.73 2.23 15.47
C PRO A 77 -8.96 1.56 14.32
N GLN A 78 -9.68 0.87 13.42
CA GLN A 78 -9.10 0.13 12.29
C GLN A 78 -9.95 0.30 11.03
N VAL A 79 -9.34 0.03 9.87
CA VAL A 79 -10.05 -0.10 8.61
C VAL A 79 -10.43 -1.55 8.38
N PHE A 80 -11.71 -1.79 8.14
CA PHE A 80 -12.24 -3.08 7.70
C PHE A 80 -12.76 -2.98 6.28
N TYR A 81 -12.90 -4.12 5.64
CA TYR A 81 -13.46 -4.25 4.30
C TYR A 81 -14.70 -5.14 4.35
N VAL A 82 -15.77 -4.69 3.70
CA VAL A 82 -16.94 -5.50 3.43
C VAL A 82 -16.74 -6.17 2.08
N ALA A 83 -16.75 -7.49 2.04
CA ALA A 83 -16.53 -8.29 0.85
C ALA A 83 -17.53 -9.43 0.75
N VAL A 84 -17.65 -10.01 -0.45
CA VAL A 84 -18.40 -11.23 -0.72
C VAL A 84 -17.52 -12.15 -1.56
N ASN A 85 -17.47 -13.44 -1.23
CA ASN A 85 -16.71 -14.40 -2.02
C ASN A 85 -17.51 -14.82 -3.27
N ASP A 86 -16.93 -14.62 -4.46
CA ASP A 86 -17.57 -14.99 -5.74
C ASP A 86 -17.32 -16.45 -6.18
N GLY A 87 -16.71 -17.24 -5.30
CA GLY A 87 -16.29 -18.63 -5.55
C GLY A 87 -14.85 -18.73 -6.09
N LYS A 88 -14.20 -17.60 -6.44
CA LYS A 88 -12.81 -17.54 -6.90
C LYS A 88 -11.97 -16.60 -6.05
N ARG A 89 -12.56 -15.51 -5.59
CA ARG A 89 -11.89 -14.47 -4.78
C ARG A 89 -12.92 -13.68 -3.96
N ASP A 90 -12.41 -12.92 -3.00
CA ASP A 90 -13.22 -11.97 -2.26
C ASP A 90 -13.36 -10.66 -3.06
N VAL A 91 -14.60 -10.36 -3.44
CA VAL A 91 -14.96 -9.10 -4.11
C VAL A 91 -15.27 -8.06 -3.05
N ARG A 92 -14.45 -7.01 -2.98
CA ARG A 92 -14.62 -5.91 -2.01
C ARG A 92 -15.64 -4.91 -2.51
N TYR A 93 -16.58 -4.56 -1.65
CA TYR A 93 -17.60 -3.55 -1.92
C TYR A 93 -17.31 -2.22 -1.25
N SER A 94 -16.74 -2.24 -0.04
CA SER A 94 -16.46 -1.02 0.72
C SER A 94 -15.32 -1.21 1.70
N SER A 95 -14.59 -0.12 2.00
CA SER A 95 -13.81 0.04 3.21
C SER A 95 -14.63 0.83 4.22
N VAL A 96 -14.54 0.46 5.49
CA VAL A 96 -15.23 1.13 6.60
C VAL A 96 -14.28 1.36 7.75
N PHE A 97 -14.36 2.53 8.38
CA PHE A 97 -13.65 2.78 9.63
C PHE A 97 -14.47 2.18 10.78
N VAL A 98 -13.88 1.23 11.49
CA VAL A 98 -14.49 0.59 12.66
C VAL A 98 -13.79 1.09 13.91
N GLU A 99 -14.57 1.68 14.79
CA GLU A 99 -14.20 2.12 16.13
C GLU A 99 -15.26 1.63 17.12
N LYS A 100 -15.09 1.90 18.41
CA LYS A 100 -16.10 1.56 19.42
C LYS A 100 -17.46 2.15 19.02
N GLY A 101 -18.50 1.32 19.11
CA GLY A 101 -19.87 1.72 18.78
C GLY A 101 -20.42 1.05 17.52
N LYS A 102 -21.24 1.79 16.79
CA LYS A 102 -22.01 1.25 15.67
C LYS A 102 -21.68 1.93 14.35
N THR A 103 -21.43 1.09 13.33
CA THR A 103 -21.26 1.52 11.93
C THR A 103 -22.34 0.81 11.09
N ALA A 104 -23.03 1.58 10.23
CA ALA A 104 -24.02 1.05 9.29
C ALA A 104 -23.51 1.24 7.86
N VAL A 105 -23.56 0.18 7.07
CA VAL A 105 -23.11 0.15 5.67
C VAL A 105 -24.28 -0.26 4.79
N LYS A 106 -24.68 0.61 3.86
CA LYS A 106 -25.67 0.29 2.84
C LYS A 106 -24.99 0.20 1.47
N ILE A 107 -25.10 -0.96 0.84
CA ILE A 107 -24.55 -1.23 -0.50
C ILE A 107 -25.73 -1.43 -1.46
N THR A 108 -25.92 -0.50 -2.38
CA THR A 108 -26.97 -0.59 -3.39
C THR A 108 -26.35 -1.09 -4.70
N LEU A 109 -26.71 -2.29 -5.09
CA LEU A 109 -26.26 -2.93 -6.34
C LEU A 109 -27.06 -2.33 -7.51
N VAL A 110 -26.35 -1.90 -8.54
CA VAL A 110 -26.90 -1.24 -9.72
C VAL A 110 -26.55 -2.07 -10.96
N ALA A 111 -27.54 -2.36 -11.81
CA ALA A 111 -27.32 -3.14 -13.03
C ALA A 111 -26.27 -2.46 -13.91
N ASP A 112 -25.28 -3.23 -14.36
CA ASP A 112 -24.21 -2.81 -15.26
C ASP A 112 -23.40 -1.58 -14.79
N ALA A 113 -23.42 -1.28 -13.47
CA ALA A 113 -22.70 -0.16 -12.88
C ALA A 113 -22.02 -0.55 -11.56
N HIS A 114 -21.14 0.35 -11.08
CA HIS A 114 -20.54 0.19 -9.76
C HIS A 114 -21.58 0.34 -8.65
N PRO A 115 -21.51 -0.47 -7.59
CA PRO A 115 -22.38 -0.33 -6.44
C PRO A 115 -22.29 1.06 -5.81
N VAL A 116 -23.43 1.58 -5.36
CA VAL A 116 -23.46 2.80 -4.53
C VAL A 116 -23.36 2.40 -3.07
N VAL A 117 -22.37 2.96 -2.36
CA VAL A 117 -22.09 2.65 -0.97
C VAL A 117 -22.33 3.89 -0.11
N ASP A 118 -23.16 3.73 0.93
CA ASP A 118 -23.43 4.73 1.97
C ASP A 118 -22.99 4.13 3.32
N VAL A 119 -22.11 4.81 4.03
CA VAL A 119 -21.61 4.38 5.35
C VAL A 119 -21.97 5.44 6.38
N LYS A 120 -22.55 5.02 7.49
CA LYS A 120 -22.94 5.92 8.60
C LYS A 120 -22.38 5.42 9.91
N GLY A 121 -21.84 6.32 10.70
CA GLY A 121 -21.30 6.05 12.03
C GLY A 121 -19.79 6.22 12.10
N GLY A 122 -19.31 6.51 13.31
CA GLY A 122 -17.91 6.74 13.60
C GLY A 122 -17.39 8.13 13.19
N ARG A 123 -16.46 8.65 13.98
CA ARG A 123 -15.80 9.95 13.74
C ARG A 123 -14.98 9.95 12.47
N TYR A 124 -14.23 8.88 12.29
CA TYR A 124 -13.28 8.73 11.18
C TYR A 124 -14.00 8.52 9.84
N GLN A 125 -15.14 7.84 9.84
CA GLN A 125 -15.97 7.68 8.65
C GLN A 125 -16.49 9.03 8.16
N THR A 126 -16.98 9.86 9.07
CA THR A 126 -17.49 11.22 8.75
C THR A 126 -16.43 12.06 8.04
N VAL A 127 -15.17 11.99 8.49
CA VAL A 127 -14.05 12.70 7.86
C VAL A 127 -13.76 12.16 6.47
N SER A 128 -13.67 10.83 6.35
CA SER A 128 -13.45 10.17 5.05
C SER A 128 -14.52 10.56 4.04
N ASP A 129 -15.78 10.59 4.46
CA ASP A 129 -16.89 10.93 3.59
C ASP A 129 -16.87 12.42 3.19
N SER A 130 -16.48 13.31 4.11
CA SER A 130 -16.32 14.74 3.78
C SER A 130 -15.27 14.96 2.70
N LEU A 131 -14.12 14.27 2.78
CA LEU A 131 -13.06 14.36 1.77
C LEU A 131 -13.48 13.73 0.43
N LYS A 132 -14.18 12.59 0.46
CA LYS A 132 -14.75 11.98 -0.75
C LYS A 132 -15.78 12.88 -1.42
N ASN A 133 -16.60 13.60 -0.64
CA ASN A 133 -17.58 14.53 -1.18
C ASN A 133 -16.92 15.72 -1.88
N ILE A 134 -15.81 16.27 -1.34
CA ILE A 134 -15.04 17.32 -2.03
C ILE A 134 -14.61 16.81 -3.41
N HIS A 135 -14.00 15.64 -3.49
CA HIS A 135 -13.57 15.07 -4.77
C HIS A 135 -14.75 14.84 -5.73
N LYS A 136 -15.87 14.33 -5.23
CA LYS A 136 -17.09 14.11 -6.02
C LYS A 136 -17.65 15.43 -6.57
N GLU A 137 -17.82 16.43 -5.72
CA GLU A 137 -18.36 17.74 -6.13
C GLU A 137 -17.47 18.42 -7.17
N LEU A 138 -16.14 18.32 -7.02
CA LEU A 138 -15.18 18.85 -8.00
C LEU A 138 -15.31 18.13 -9.35
N ASN A 139 -15.37 16.80 -9.35
CA ASN A 139 -15.55 16.01 -10.57
C ASN A 139 -16.87 16.31 -11.28
N GLU A 140 -17.95 16.43 -10.51
CA GLU A 140 -19.28 16.79 -11.06
C GLU A 140 -19.28 18.20 -11.66
N SER A 141 -18.60 19.17 -11.01
CA SER A 141 -18.52 20.56 -11.47
C SER A 141 -17.90 20.71 -12.85
N VAL A 142 -16.92 19.88 -13.17
CA VAL A 142 -16.23 19.86 -14.47
C VAL A 142 -16.77 18.81 -15.43
N LYS A 143 -17.77 18.02 -15.02
CA LYS A 143 -18.33 16.87 -15.78
C LYS A 143 -17.21 15.88 -16.16
N MET A 144 -16.41 15.47 -15.19
CA MET A 144 -15.22 14.62 -15.40
C MET A 144 -15.53 13.35 -16.20
N ASP A 145 -16.67 12.70 -15.98
CA ASP A 145 -17.05 11.50 -16.74
C ASP A 145 -17.14 11.78 -18.25
N SER A 146 -17.68 12.93 -18.63
CA SER A 146 -17.74 13.35 -20.04
C SER A 146 -16.34 13.64 -20.60
N LEU A 147 -15.46 14.22 -19.81
CA LEU A 147 -14.07 14.45 -20.20
C LEU A 147 -13.31 13.14 -20.36
N LEU A 148 -13.49 12.16 -19.48
CA LEU A 148 -12.86 10.84 -19.57
C LEU A 148 -13.35 10.05 -20.78
N MET A 149 -14.63 10.20 -21.20
CA MET A 149 -15.12 9.64 -22.45
C MET A 149 -14.36 10.21 -23.66
N VAL A 150 -14.16 11.54 -23.68
CA VAL A 150 -13.34 12.19 -24.73
C VAL A 150 -11.91 11.69 -24.68
N TYR A 151 -11.27 11.64 -23.49
CA TYR A 151 -9.90 11.15 -23.32
C TYR A 151 -9.69 9.74 -23.86
N SER A 152 -10.67 8.86 -23.67
CA SER A 152 -10.65 7.45 -24.09
C SER A 152 -10.97 7.27 -25.58
N SER A 153 -11.46 8.33 -26.26
CA SER A 153 -11.79 8.26 -27.69
C SER A 153 -10.52 8.09 -28.53
N LYS A 154 -10.64 7.29 -29.59
CA LYS A 154 -9.57 7.13 -30.59
C LYS A 154 -9.27 8.42 -31.36
N ASP A 155 -10.29 9.30 -31.45
CA ASP A 155 -10.21 10.56 -32.18
C ASP A 155 -9.72 11.74 -31.32
N ALA A 156 -9.43 11.50 -30.03
CA ALA A 156 -8.95 12.54 -29.12
C ALA A 156 -7.55 13.01 -29.53
N THR A 157 -7.43 14.31 -29.74
CA THR A 157 -6.12 14.93 -30.05
C THR A 157 -5.22 14.96 -28.82
N ALA A 158 -3.90 15.04 -29.02
CA ALA A 158 -2.93 15.18 -27.92
C ALA A 158 -3.21 16.44 -27.07
N GLU A 159 -3.64 17.54 -27.68
CA GLU A 159 -4.00 18.78 -26.98
C GLU A 159 -5.25 18.58 -26.09
N GLN A 160 -6.27 17.88 -26.59
CA GLN A 160 -7.46 17.57 -25.79
C GLN A 160 -7.11 16.69 -24.58
N LYS A 161 -6.26 15.67 -24.77
CA LYS A 161 -5.81 14.80 -23.68
C LYS A 161 -5.03 15.57 -22.63
N ALA A 162 -4.05 16.38 -23.04
CA ALA A 162 -3.26 17.21 -22.14
C ALA A 162 -4.13 18.20 -21.33
N ARG A 163 -5.16 18.77 -21.95
CA ARG A 163 -6.12 19.64 -21.25
C ARG A 163 -6.94 18.88 -20.20
N ILE A 164 -7.38 17.66 -20.50
CA ILE A 164 -8.14 16.83 -19.56
C ILE A 164 -7.23 16.40 -18.40
N GLU A 165 -6.00 16.00 -18.68
CA GLU A 165 -4.98 15.70 -17.67
C GLU A 165 -4.76 16.89 -16.72
N ALA A 166 -4.59 18.09 -17.26
CA ALA A 166 -4.43 19.30 -16.44
C ALA A 166 -5.65 19.58 -15.53
N VAL A 167 -6.88 19.31 -15.98
CA VAL A 167 -8.08 19.43 -15.15
C VAL A 167 -8.08 18.37 -14.05
N HIS A 168 -7.76 17.12 -14.39
CA HIS A 168 -7.66 16.03 -13.42
C HIS A 168 -6.59 16.32 -12.35
N ASP A 169 -5.41 16.78 -12.77
CA ASP A 169 -4.31 17.14 -11.86
C ASP A 169 -4.70 18.30 -10.94
N SER A 170 -5.41 19.30 -11.48
CA SER A 170 -5.92 20.42 -10.66
C SER A 170 -6.88 19.94 -9.56
N ILE A 171 -7.80 19.02 -9.88
CA ILE A 171 -8.71 18.43 -8.88
C ILE A 171 -7.94 17.62 -7.86
N SER A 172 -7.00 16.79 -8.31
CA SER A 172 -6.15 15.98 -7.44
C SER A 172 -5.38 16.83 -6.45
N ASN A 173 -4.78 17.94 -6.90
CA ASN A 173 -4.07 18.88 -6.05
C ASN A 173 -4.96 19.54 -4.99
N ILE A 174 -6.18 19.93 -5.35
CA ILE A 174 -7.15 20.52 -4.38
C ILE A 174 -7.52 19.48 -3.31
N VAL A 175 -7.78 18.24 -3.71
CA VAL A 175 -8.11 17.16 -2.77
C VAL A 175 -6.93 16.84 -1.87
N GLU A 176 -5.72 16.76 -2.44
CA GLU A 176 -4.48 16.52 -1.69
C GLU A 176 -4.24 17.65 -0.67
N GLU A 177 -4.42 18.89 -1.06
CA GLU A 177 -4.31 20.04 -0.13
C GLU A 177 -5.33 19.94 1.01
N ALA A 178 -6.58 19.58 0.72
CA ALA A 178 -7.62 19.39 1.75
C ALA A 178 -7.24 18.25 2.73
N VAL A 179 -6.70 17.14 2.21
CA VAL A 179 -6.19 16.01 3.01
C VAL A 179 -5.04 16.47 3.90
N ASN A 180 -4.05 17.15 3.32
CA ASN A 180 -2.88 17.63 4.05
C ASN A 180 -3.26 18.65 5.14
N ASN A 181 -4.20 19.54 4.87
CA ASN A 181 -4.72 20.50 5.85
C ASN A 181 -5.43 19.78 7.00
N TYR A 182 -6.24 18.75 6.69
CA TYR A 182 -6.85 17.93 7.72
C TYR A 182 -5.80 17.21 8.59
N ILE A 183 -4.79 16.58 7.99
CA ILE A 183 -3.71 15.87 8.70
C ILE A 183 -2.95 16.86 9.61
N LYS A 184 -2.62 18.05 9.12
CA LYS A 184 -1.95 19.10 9.91
C LYS A 184 -2.78 19.52 11.12
N ALA A 185 -4.10 19.65 10.95
CA ALA A 185 -5.01 20.01 12.04
C ALA A 185 -5.26 18.85 13.02
N HIS A 186 -5.15 17.61 12.54
CA HIS A 186 -5.46 16.38 13.30
C HIS A 186 -4.35 15.31 13.14
N PRO A 187 -3.09 15.61 13.53
CA PRO A 187 -1.94 14.74 13.27
C PRO A 187 -2.02 13.39 13.98
N ALA A 188 -2.79 13.29 15.06
CA ALA A 188 -3.02 12.06 15.81
C ALA A 188 -4.36 11.39 15.47
N SER A 189 -4.90 11.58 14.27
CA SER A 189 -6.12 10.91 13.82
C SER A 189 -5.84 9.59 13.14
N LEU A 190 -6.83 8.67 13.09
CA LEU A 190 -6.74 7.44 12.32
C LEU A 190 -6.53 7.73 10.82
N PHE A 191 -7.11 8.82 10.33
CA PHE A 191 -6.93 9.24 8.95
C PHE A 191 -5.47 9.60 8.66
N ALA A 192 -4.83 10.38 9.55
CA ALA A 192 -3.40 10.68 9.46
C ALA A 192 -2.55 9.40 9.55
N LEU A 193 -2.93 8.45 10.42
CA LEU A 193 -2.24 7.16 10.53
C LEU A 193 -2.31 6.37 9.22
N GLN A 194 -3.47 6.28 8.59
CA GLN A 194 -3.65 5.57 7.32
C GLN A 194 -2.89 6.26 6.17
N ALA A 195 -2.94 7.59 6.10
CA ALA A 195 -2.15 8.34 5.13
C ALA A 195 -0.64 8.08 5.32
N THR A 196 -0.16 8.15 6.57
CA THR A 196 1.26 7.91 6.87
C THR A 196 1.71 6.49 6.51
N LEU A 197 0.87 5.47 6.72
CA LEU A 197 1.17 4.10 6.28
C LEU A 197 1.40 3.99 4.77
N THR A 198 0.72 4.81 4.00
CA THR A 198 0.83 4.82 2.53
C THR A 198 2.02 5.65 2.06
N GLU A 199 2.30 6.76 2.74
CA GLU A 199 3.22 7.82 2.29
C GLU A 199 4.58 7.80 2.98
N ILE A 200 4.79 6.96 4.00
CA ILE A 200 5.98 6.98 4.88
C ILE A 200 7.31 7.01 4.11
N GLU A 201 7.36 6.40 2.93
CA GLU A 201 8.58 6.36 2.10
C GLU A 201 8.87 7.67 1.36
N SER A 202 7.84 8.49 1.14
CA SER A 202 7.93 9.79 0.45
C SER A 202 7.92 10.99 1.39
N LEU A 203 7.60 10.79 2.67
CA LEU A 203 7.61 11.85 3.66
C LEU A 203 9.04 12.32 3.97
N ASP A 204 9.18 13.60 4.24
CA ASP A 204 10.37 14.12 4.93
C ASP A 204 10.52 13.45 6.30
N ILE A 205 11.77 13.17 6.71
CA ILE A 205 12.05 12.45 7.96
C ILE A 205 11.51 13.22 9.16
N ALA A 206 11.67 14.54 9.21
CA ALA A 206 11.21 15.33 10.33
C ALA A 206 9.68 15.33 10.42
N GLU A 207 8.98 15.36 9.28
CA GLU A 207 7.53 15.21 9.23
C GLU A 207 7.09 13.81 9.69
N ALA A 208 7.74 12.76 9.20
CA ALA A 208 7.45 11.39 9.62
C ALA A 208 7.66 11.19 11.13
N GLU A 209 8.73 11.73 11.69
CA GLU A 209 8.99 11.73 13.14
C GLU A 209 7.91 12.47 13.93
N ALA A 210 7.50 13.63 13.45
CA ALA A 210 6.43 14.42 14.09
C ALA A 210 5.09 13.66 14.09
N ARG A 211 4.75 13.00 12.97
CA ARG A 211 3.53 12.17 12.88
C ARG A 211 3.60 10.97 13.83
N VAL A 212 4.73 10.25 13.88
CA VAL A 212 4.93 9.12 14.82
C VAL A 212 4.79 9.60 16.27
N ALA A 213 5.41 10.73 16.61
CA ALA A 213 5.30 11.30 17.96
C ALA A 213 3.84 11.65 18.33
N ALA A 214 3.08 12.21 17.39
CA ALA A 214 1.67 12.51 17.58
C ALA A 214 0.81 11.25 17.82
N PHE A 215 1.07 10.18 17.05
CA PHE A 215 0.37 8.90 17.25
C PHE A 215 0.70 8.27 18.60
N LYS A 216 1.97 8.28 19.01
CA LYS A 216 2.39 7.73 20.32
C LYS A 216 1.83 8.53 21.50
N ALA A 217 1.60 9.84 21.33
CA ALA A 217 0.99 10.69 22.34
C ALA A 217 -0.53 10.48 22.47
N ASN A 218 -1.19 9.88 21.48
CA ASN A 218 -2.63 9.63 21.52
C ASN A 218 -2.94 8.30 22.21
N PRO A 219 -3.62 8.31 23.38
CA PRO A 219 -3.95 7.07 24.10
C PRO A 219 -4.81 6.08 23.29
N GLU A 220 -5.58 6.55 22.29
CA GLU A 220 -6.37 5.69 21.41
C GLU A 220 -5.51 4.78 20.55
N PHE A 221 -4.24 5.10 20.36
CA PHE A 221 -3.28 4.29 19.60
C PHE A 221 -2.29 3.53 20.46
N ALA A 222 -2.48 3.48 21.78
CA ALA A 222 -1.64 2.67 22.66
C ALA A 222 -1.68 1.20 22.22
N GLY A 223 -0.51 0.62 21.90
CA GLY A 223 -0.39 -0.74 21.36
C GLY A 223 -0.92 -0.91 19.92
N ASN A 224 -1.10 0.17 19.18
CA ASN A 224 -1.50 0.08 17.78
C ASN A 224 -0.33 -0.37 16.91
N ARG A 225 -0.44 -1.57 16.34
CA ARG A 225 0.62 -2.19 15.52
C ARG A 225 0.96 -1.40 14.25
N ASN A 226 0.02 -0.62 13.72
CA ASN A 226 0.33 0.24 12.58
C ASN A 226 1.27 1.38 12.97
N VAL A 227 1.17 1.91 14.20
CA VAL A 227 2.13 2.87 14.73
C VAL A 227 3.49 2.22 14.89
N GLU A 228 3.56 1.03 15.48
CA GLU A 228 4.82 0.27 15.63
C GLU A 228 5.45 -0.05 14.26
N LYS A 229 4.62 -0.40 13.27
CA LYS A 229 5.07 -0.65 11.90
C LYS A 229 5.65 0.61 11.26
N ILE A 230 4.97 1.76 11.37
CA ILE A 230 5.49 3.04 10.85
C ILE A 230 6.80 3.38 11.53
N GLU A 231 6.89 3.24 12.85
CA GLU A 231 8.12 3.50 13.62
C GLU A 231 9.28 2.60 13.14
N SER A 232 9.01 1.30 12.91
CA SER A 232 10.00 0.36 12.39
C SER A 232 10.47 0.72 10.98
N VAL A 233 9.52 1.08 10.10
CA VAL A 233 9.85 1.52 8.73
C VAL A 233 10.66 2.82 8.76
N LEU A 234 10.27 3.78 9.58
CA LEU A 234 11.00 5.04 9.73
C LEU A 234 12.43 4.81 10.24
N ALA A 235 12.62 3.89 11.20
CA ALA A 235 13.96 3.52 11.70
C ALA A 235 14.83 2.96 10.55
N ILE A 236 14.28 2.10 9.69
CA ILE A 236 14.99 1.58 8.51
C ILE A 236 15.31 2.72 7.54
N ILE A 237 14.34 3.58 7.20
CA ILE A 237 14.56 4.72 6.29
C ILE A 237 15.68 5.62 6.82
N LYS A 238 15.70 5.91 8.13
CA LYS A 238 16.75 6.71 8.77
C LYS A 238 18.12 6.04 8.70
N SER A 239 18.19 4.73 8.90
CA SER A 239 19.45 3.96 8.83
C SER A 239 20.04 3.88 7.42
N LEU A 240 19.24 4.19 6.40
CA LEU A 240 19.64 4.14 4.98
C LEU A 240 19.86 5.55 4.37
N GLN A 241 19.97 6.59 5.19
CA GLN A 241 20.22 7.95 4.69
C GLN A 241 21.69 8.12 4.25
N PRO A 242 21.98 9.08 3.36
CA PRO A 242 23.35 9.47 3.05
C PRO A 242 24.15 9.76 4.34
N GLY A 243 25.40 9.27 4.40
CA GLY A 243 26.25 9.35 5.57
C GLY A 243 26.11 8.18 6.57
N MET A 244 25.09 7.33 6.43
CA MET A 244 24.92 6.14 7.25
C MET A 244 25.72 4.96 6.71
N GLN A 245 26.07 4.02 7.59
CA GLN A 245 26.69 2.75 7.21
C GLN A 245 25.67 1.86 6.51
N ALA A 246 25.95 1.44 5.29
CA ALA A 246 25.11 0.49 4.59
C ALA A 246 25.09 -0.88 5.30
N PRO A 247 23.93 -1.50 5.49
CA PRO A 247 23.84 -2.83 6.06
C PRO A 247 24.65 -3.85 5.24
N ASP A 248 25.52 -4.63 5.92
CA ASP A 248 26.28 -5.69 5.25
C ASP A 248 25.43 -6.93 5.01
N PHE A 249 25.72 -7.66 3.95
CA PHE A 249 25.01 -8.89 3.60
C PHE A 249 25.92 -9.92 2.92
N VAL A 250 25.44 -11.15 2.88
CA VAL A 250 26.07 -12.25 2.11
C VAL A 250 24.99 -12.92 1.28
N LEU A 251 25.19 -12.97 -0.03
CA LEU A 251 24.35 -13.70 -0.97
C LEU A 251 25.22 -14.54 -1.92
N ASN A 252 24.62 -15.53 -2.57
CA ASN A 252 25.35 -16.38 -3.50
C ASN A 252 25.39 -15.79 -4.91
N ASP A 253 26.55 -15.92 -5.58
CA ASP A 253 26.70 -15.61 -7.00
C ASP A 253 25.97 -16.65 -7.88
N VAL A 254 26.06 -16.48 -9.20
CA VAL A 254 25.45 -17.40 -10.18
C VAL A 254 26.01 -18.83 -10.10
N ASN A 255 27.19 -19.05 -9.51
CA ASN A 255 27.82 -20.33 -9.30
C ASN A 255 27.57 -20.92 -7.91
N GLY A 256 26.81 -20.22 -7.05
CA GLY A 256 26.53 -20.63 -5.69
C GLY A 256 27.63 -20.28 -4.68
N LYS A 257 28.61 -19.45 -5.09
CA LYS A 257 29.68 -18.99 -4.20
C LYS A 257 29.18 -17.79 -3.38
N PRO A 258 29.39 -17.78 -2.05
CA PRO A 258 29.00 -16.64 -1.22
C PRO A 258 29.86 -15.41 -1.55
N VAL A 259 29.19 -14.28 -1.73
CA VAL A 259 29.76 -12.95 -1.93
C VAL A 259 29.32 -12.08 -0.76
N LYS A 260 30.29 -11.56 -0.02
CA LYS A 260 30.06 -10.63 1.06
C LYS A 260 30.15 -9.20 0.53
N PHE A 261 29.14 -8.39 0.80
CA PHE A 261 29.05 -7.03 0.27
C PHE A 261 30.21 -6.14 0.76
N SER A 262 30.59 -6.26 2.06
CA SER A 262 31.71 -5.49 2.59
C SER A 262 33.06 -5.84 1.97
N ASP A 263 33.25 -7.08 1.49
CA ASP A 263 34.47 -7.47 0.78
C ASP A 263 34.45 -6.98 -0.66
N PHE A 264 33.26 -6.64 -1.20
CA PHE A 264 33.10 -6.11 -2.54
C PHE A 264 33.34 -4.59 -2.56
N TYR A 265 32.65 -3.81 -1.72
CA TYR A 265 32.78 -2.34 -1.76
C TYR A 265 34.18 -1.85 -1.35
N LYS A 266 34.89 -2.54 -0.44
CA LYS A 266 36.25 -2.18 -0.06
C LYS A 266 37.27 -2.17 -1.22
N LYS A 267 36.96 -2.80 -2.33
CA LYS A 267 37.81 -2.86 -3.52
C LYS A 267 37.56 -1.70 -4.49
N ASN A 268 36.50 -0.93 -4.26
CA ASN A 268 36.02 0.10 -5.17
C ASN A 268 35.96 1.44 -4.42
N LYS A 269 36.15 2.56 -5.14
CA LYS A 269 35.91 3.89 -4.56
C LYS A 269 34.42 4.15 -4.37
N VAL A 270 33.60 3.72 -5.36
CA VAL A 270 32.15 3.81 -5.35
C VAL A 270 31.58 2.47 -5.80
N THR A 271 30.62 1.96 -5.03
CA THR A 271 29.86 0.75 -5.38
C THR A 271 28.39 1.07 -5.46
N MET A 272 27.73 0.63 -6.52
CA MET A 272 26.27 0.64 -6.67
C MET A 272 25.72 -0.73 -6.27
N VAL A 273 24.78 -0.77 -5.36
CA VAL A 273 23.90 -1.92 -5.16
C VAL A 273 22.69 -1.70 -6.04
N ASP A 274 22.47 -2.59 -7.01
CA ASP A 274 21.36 -2.53 -7.96
C ASP A 274 20.36 -3.65 -7.68
N PHE A 275 19.16 -3.29 -7.25
CA PHE A 275 18.05 -4.23 -7.04
C PHE A 275 17.21 -4.35 -8.30
N TRP A 276 17.24 -5.54 -8.89
CA TRP A 276 16.65 -5.80 -10.19
C TRP A 276 16.06 -7.21 -10.32
N ALA A 277 15.50 -7.58 -11.48
CA ALA A 277 15.11 -8.95 -11.79
C ALA A 277 14.99 -9.16 -13.31
N SER A 278 15.07 -10.41 -13.75
CA SER A 278 14.89 -10.79 -15.17
C SER A 278 13.51 -10.44 -15.73
N TRP A 279 12.48 -10.48 -14.89
CA TRP A 279 11.09 -10.17 -15.21
C TRP A 279 10.75 -8.68 -15.06
N CYS A 280 11.67 -7.86 -14.53
CA CYS A 280 11.45 -6.42 -14.33
C CYS A 280 11.65 -5.66 -15.65
N GLY A 281 10.56 -5.32 -16.33
CA GLY A 281 10.62 -4.57 -17.59
C GLY A 281 11.36 -3.23 -17.52
N PRO A 282 11.07 -2.36 -16.51
CA PRO A 282 11.81 -1.12 -16.31
C PRO A 282 13.31 -1.33 -16.07
N CYS A 283 13.71 -2.32 -15.25
CA CYS A 283 15.12 -2.66 -15.00
C CYS A 283 15.83 -3.03 -16.30
N ARG A 284 15.20 -3.90 -17.11
CA ARG A 284 15.74 -4.37 -18.38
C ARG A 284 15.89 -3.23 -19.41
N ARG A 285 15.04 -2.19 -19.35
CA ARG A 285 15.20 -0.98 -20.20
C ARG A 285 16.34 -0.10 -19.73
N PHE A 286 16.63 -0.07 -18.42
CA PHE A 286 17.71 0.72 -17.85
C PHE A 286 19.08 0.05 -17.96
N ASN A 287 19.16 -1.30 -18.04
CA ASN A 287 20.41 -2.05 -18.11
C ASN A 287 21.39 -1.56 -19.20
N PRO A 288 21.00 -1.22 -20.44
CA PRO A 288 21.93 -0.69 -21.45
C PRO A 288 22.64 0.58 -20.98
N THR A 289 21.94 1.51 -20.33
CA THR A 289 22.55 2.71 -19.75
C THR A 289 23.56 2.35 -18.65
N LEU A 290 23.22 1.42 -17.75
CA LEU A 290 24.16 0.96 -16.72
C LEU A 290 25.40 0.30 -17.30
N VAL A 291 25.28 -0.43 -18.42
CA VAL A 291 26.43 -1.03 -19.12
C VAL A 291 27.39 0.03 -19.61
N GLU A 292 26.90 1.12 -20.22
CA GLU A 292 27.77 2.21 -20.68
C GLU A 292 28.39 2.98 -19.50
N ILE A 293 27.62 3.29 -18.45
CA ILE A 293 28.15 3.91 -17.23
C ILE A 293 29.24 3.04 -16.60
N HIS A 294 28.99 1.76 -16.44
CA HIS A 294 29.97 0.84 -15.86
C HIS A 294 31.23 0.77 -16.71
N LYS A 295 31.12 0.68 -18.02
CA LYS A 295 32.26 0.68 -18.95
C LYS A 295 33.11 1.96 -18.84
N GLU A 296 32.47 3.11 -18.69
CA GLU A 296 33.17 4.40 -18.56
C GLU A 296 33.90 4.55 -17.22
N PHE A 297 33.25 4.14 -16.10
CA PHE A 297 33.73 4.46 -14.77
C PHE A 297 34.42 3.28 -14.04
N LYS A 298 34.32 2.05 -14.54
CA LYS A 298 34.94 0.86 -13.94
C LYS A 298 36.43 1.06 -13.63
N LYS A 299 37.21 1.55 -14.60
CA LYS A 299 38.65 1.77 -14.43
C LYS A 299 38.98 2.93 -13.51
N LYS A 300 38.02 3.80 -13.20
CA LYS A 300 38.17 4.93 -12.28
C LYS A 300 37.86 4.53 -10.83
N GLY A 301 37.35 3.32 -10.59
CA GLY A 301 37.04 2.77 -9.26
C GLY A 301 35.56 2.60 -8.96
N PHE A 302 34.70 2.58 -9.98
CA PHE A 302 33.27 2.25 -9.84
C PHE A 302 32.99 0.80 -10.15
N ASP A 303 32.15 0.16 -9.33
CA ASP A 303 31.63 -1.17 -9.63
C ASP A 303 30.16 -1.32 -9.19
N ILE A 304 29.49 -2.35 -9.71
CA ILE A 304 28.09 -2.66 -9.43
C ILE A 304 28.01 -4.05 -8.82
N ILE A 305 27.14 -4.23 -7.84
CA ILE A 305 26.67 -5.54 -7.36
C ILE A 305 25.16 -5.60 -7.58
N GLY A 306 24.73 -6.49 -8.48
CA GLY A 306 23.30 -6.68 -8.80
C GLY A 306 22.67 -7.70 -7.86
N VAL A 307 21.72 -7.25 -7.05
CA VAL A 307 20.90 -8.10 -6.17
C VAL A 307 19.61 -8.45 -6.91
N SER A 308 19.50 -9.72 -7.33
CA SER A 308 18.36 -10.17 -8.10
C SER A 308 17.22 -10.68 -7.22
N LEU A 309 15.99 -10.23 -7.54
CA LEU A 309 14.73 -10.69 -6.97
C LEU A 309 14.08 -11.80 -7.84
N ASP A 310 14.88 -12.60 -8.54
CA ASP A 310 14.37 -13.74 -9.31
C ASP A 310 14.01 -14.92 -8.39
N ARG A 311 13.15 -15.82 -8.88
CA ARG A 311 12.89 -17.14 -8.29
C ARG A 311 13.55 -18.25 -9.09
N ASP A 312 13.74 -17.98 -10.38
CA ASP A 312 14.27 -18.95 -11.34
C ASP A 312 15.68 -18.54 -11.76
N LYS A 313 16.62 -19.44 -11.44
CA LYS A 313 18.04 -19.21 -11.70
C LYS A 313 18.36 -19.12 -13.20
N ASP A 314 17.71 -19.93 -14.02
CA ASP A 314 18.01 -19.98 -15.46
C ASP A 314 17.55 -18.70 -16.14
N SER A 315 16.38 -18.17 -15.76
CA SER A 315 15.88 -16.89 -16.22
C SER A 315 16.81 -15.74 -15.83
N TRP A 316 17.29 -15.72 -14.57
CA TRP A 316 18.24 -14.74 -14.06
C TRP A 316 19.55 -14.76 -14.85
N VAL A 317 20.20 -15.93 -14.98
CA VAL A 317 21.47 -16.09 -15.72
C VAL A 317 21.30 -15.72 -17.19
N LYS A 318 20.18 -16.11 -17.81
CA LYS A 318 19.86 -15.74 -19.19
C LYS A 318 19.70 -14.23 -19.35
N ALA A 319 19.09 -13.54 -18.38
CA ALA A 319 18.94 -12.10 -18.42
C ALA A 319 20.29 -11.37 -18.29
N ILE A 320 21.16 -11.79 -17.38
CA ILE A 320 22.54 -11.27 -17.23
C ILE A 320 23.27 -11.35 -18.58
N LYS A 321 23.19 -12.50 -19.25
CA LYS A 321 23.83 -12.70 -20.53
C LYS A 321 23.24 -11.85 -21.65
N ASN A 322 21.93 -11.80 -21.75
CA ASN A 322 21.21 -11.08 -22.80
C ASN A 322 21.45 -9.57 -22.73
N ASP A 323 21.51 -9.01 -21.52
CA ASP A 323 21.73 -7.58 -21.29
C ASP A 323 23.21 -7.23 -21.16
N ASN A 324 24.13 -8.21 -21.34
CA ASN A 324 25.58 -8.02 -21.27
C ASN A 324 26.07 -7.39 -19.94
N LEU A 325 25.46 -7.79 -18.82
CA LEU A 325 25.80 -7.29 -17.49
C LEU A 325 27.10 -7.94 -16.99
N LYS A 326 28.18 -7.18 -16.90
CA LYS A 326 29.55 -7.70 -16.64
C LYS A 326 30.06 -7.45 -15.22
N TRP A 327 29.17 -7.16 -14.30
CA TRP A 327 29.47 -6.98 -12.89
C TRP A 327 29.02 -8.17 -12.05
N GLU A 328 29.27 -8.12 -10.74
CA GLU A 328 28.88 -9.18 -9.82
C GLU A 328 27.36 -9.22 -9.65
N HIS A 329 26.81 -10.42 -9.67
CA HIS A 329 25.38 -10.66 -9.48
C HIS A 329 25.16 -11.70 -8.40
N VAL A 330 24.26 -11.39 -7.48
CA VAL A 330 23.95 -12.25 -6.33
C VAL A 330 22.43 -12.37 -6.13
N SER A 331 21.97 -13.50 -5.56
CA SER A 331 20.56 -13.75 -5.27
C SER A 331 20.40 -14.85 -4.24
N ASP A 332 19.30 -14.82 -3.47
CA ASP A 332 18.78 -15.93 -2.69
C ASP A 332 17.64 -16.68 -3.39
N LEU A 333 17.24 -16.21 -4.56
CA LEU A 333 16.10 -16.71 -5.36
C LEU A 333 14.76 -16.69 -4.60
N ALA A 334 14.62 -15.79 -3.63
CA ALA A 334 13.46 -15.70 -2.77
C ALA A 334 12.41 -14.68 -3.24
N TYR A 335 12.58 -14.05 -4.41
CA TYR A 335 11.65 -13.05 -4.94
C TYR A 335 11.53 -11.85 -3.99
N TRP A 336 10.29 -11.44 -3.65
CA TRP A 336 10.05 -10.37 -2.67
C TRP A 336 10.32 -10.79 -1.22
N ASP A 337 10.58 -12.07 -0.96
CA ASP A 337 11.02 -12.56 0.34
C ASP A 337 12.53 -12.46 0.55
N CYS A 338 13.27 -11.95 -0.44
CA CYS A 338 14.70 -11.69 -0.36
C CYS A 338 15.06 -10.88 0.89
N GLU A 339 15.90 -11.46 1.77
CA GLU A 339 16.27 -10.84 3.05
C GLU A 339 17.01 -9.52 2.85
N VAL A 340 17.83 -9.41 1.79
CA VAL A 340 18.55 -8.17 1.49
C VAL A 340 17.57 -7.09 0.99
N ALA A 341 16.57 -7.45 0.19
CA ALA A 341 15.54 -6.51 -0.22
C ALA A 341 14.75 -5.97 0.98
N LYS A 342 14.42 -6.83 1.96
CA LYS A 342 13.77 -6.40 3.22
C LYS A 342 14.70 -5.49 4.03
N LEU A 343 15.97 -5.86 4.18
CA LEU A 343 16.99 -5.12 4.92
C LEU A 343 17.18 -3.69 4.40
N TYR A 344 17.13 -3.53 3.08
CA TYR A 344 17.23 -2.24 2.39
C TYR A 344 15.88 -1.58 2.10
N HIS A 345 14.78 -2.15 2.63
CA HIS A 345 13.42 -1.67 2.44
C HIS A 345 13.05 -1.48 0.96
N VAL A 346 13.43 -2.45 0.13
CA VAL A 346 13.12 -2.46 -1.31
C VAL A 346 11.70 -2.96 -1.52
N ARG A 347 10.81 -2.09 -1.98
CA ARG A 347 9.37 -2.35 -2.17
C ARG A 347 8.96 -2.43 -3.64
N PHE A 348 9.79 -1.91 -4.52
CA PHE A 348 9.65 -1.95 -5.98
C PHE A 348 11.04 -1.97 -6.61
N ILE A 349 11.14 -2.34 -7.87
CA ILE A 349 12.38 -2.32 -8.65
C ILE A 349 12.16 -1.64 -10.02
N PRO A 350 13.18 -0.95 -10.58
CA PRO A 350 14.57 -0.88 -10.11
C PRO A 350 14.74 0.03 -8.88
N GLN A 351 15.65 -0.33 -7.99
CA GLN A 351 16.16 0.52 -6.91
C GLN A 351 17.67 0.43 -6.82
N SER A 352 18.32 1.52 -6.44
CA SER A 352 19.78 1.55 -6.30
C SER A 352 20.24 2.32 -5.08
N ILE A 353 21.39 1.87 -4.55
CA ILE A 353 22.08 2.55 -3.44
C ILE A 353 23.56 2.64 -3.78
N PHE A 354 24.14 3.81 -3.59
CA PHE A 354 25.54 4.06 -3.84
C PHE A 354 26.28 4.19 -2.51
N VAL A 355 27.39 3.48 -2.37
CA VAL A 355 28.25 3.53 -1.18
C VAL A 355 29.69 3.80 -1.55
N ASP A 356 30.44 4.39 -0.62
CA ASP A 356 31.89 4.57 -0.74
C ASP A 356 32.67 3.29 -0.36
N GLN A 357 33.99 3.36 -0.40
CA GLN A 357 34.90 2.26 -0.04
C GLN A 357 34.81 1.83 1.43
N ASN A 358 34.21 2.64 2.30
CA ASN A 358 33.97 2.32 3.70
C ASN A 358 32.57 1.76 3.94
N GLY A 359 31.76 1.69 2.88
CA GLY A 359 30.36 1.27 2.94
C GLY A 359 29.41 2.37 3.44
N ILE A 360 29.86 3.63 3.44
CA ILE A 360 29.00 4.76 3.78
C ILE A 360 28.10 5.08 2.60
N ILE A 361 26.81 5.20 2.83
CA ILE A 361 25.83 5.53 1.81
C ILE A 361 26.08 6.95 1.29
N ILE A 362 26.30 7.08 0.00
CA ILE A 362 26.46 8.35 -0.69
C ILE A 362 25.08 8.88 -1.13
N LYS A 363 24.28 8.04 -1.77
CA LYS A 363 22.95 8.40 -2.28
C LYS A 363 22.08 7.16 -2.49
N ARG A 364 20.78 7.33 -2.32
CA ARG A 364 19.75 6.35 -2.71
C ARG A 364 19.00 6.86 -3.92
N GLN A 365 18.65 5.95 -4.83
CA GLN A 365 17.73 6.20 -5.93
C GLN A 365 18.05 7.47 -6.76
N PRO A 366 19.32 7.74 -7.14
CA PRO A 366 19.59 8.86 -8.02
C PRO A 366 18.94 8.67 -9.40
N SER A 367 18.57 9.76 -10.07
CA SER A 367 18.20 9.72 -11.48
C SER A 367 19.41 9.35 -12.36
N GLU A 368 19.18 9.05 -13.64
CA GLU A 368 20.25 8.68 -14.56
C GLU A 368 21.31 9.80 -14.66
N GLU A 369 20.88 11.05 -14.75
CA GLU A 369 21.77 12.21 -14.78
C GLU A 369 22.56 12.34 -13.47
N GLU A 370 21.89 12.18 -12.34
CA GLU A 370 22.51 12.24 -11.01
C GLU A 370 23.53 11.12 -10.77
N ILE A 371 23.37 9.94 -11.38
CA ILE A 371 24.37 8.86 -11.31
C ILE A 371 25.71 9.34 -11.89
N VAL A 372 25.66 9.92 -13.08
CA VAL A 372 26.89 10.40 -13.76
C VAL A 372 27.56 11.52 -12.97
N GLU A 373 26.78 12.46 -12.43
CA GLU A 373 27.31 13.55 -11.59
C GLU A 373 27.92 13.02 -10.30
N LEU A 374 27.24 12.09 -9.62
CA LEU A 374 27.73 11.43 -8.42
C LEU A 374 29.07 10.73 -8.66
N LEU A 375 29.18 9.99 -9.76
CA LEU A 375 30.40 9.27 -10.10
C LEU A 375 31.54 10.23 -10.44
N LYS A 376 31.29 11.34 -11.15
CA LYS A 376 32.31 12.36 -11.42
C LYS A 376 32.79 13.07 -10.14
N ALA A 377 31.93 13.25 -9.17
CA ALA A 377 32.26 13.91 -7.91
C ALA A 377 33.03 13.01 -6.93
N ASN A 378 32.94 11.68 -7.04
CA ASN A 378 33.48 10.74 -6.06
C ASN A 378 34.62 9.83 -6.60
N LEU A 379 34.96 9.93 -7.88
CA LEU A 379 35.99 9.13 -8.53
C LEU A 379 37.20 9.94 -9.01
#